data_08a1d3d192044587bbeb927758ce92d2
#
_entry.id   08a1d3d192044587bbeb927758ce92d2
#
_cell.length_a   1.000
_cell.length_b   1.000
_cell.length_c   1.000
_cell.angle_alpha   90.00
_cell.angle_beta   90.00
_cell.angle_gamma   90.00
#
_symmetry.space_group_name_H-M   'P 1'
#
loop_
_entity.id
_entity.type
_entity.pdbx_description
1 polymer ?
#
loop_
_entity_poly.entity_id
_entity_poly.type
_entity_poly.pdbx_seq_one_letter_code
_entity_poly.pdbx_strand_id
1 'polypeptide(L)'
;MFAVIYRWRVIAGREAQFEAGWRAGTERIAAEFGGWGSRLHKGEGGVFVAYAQWPDEAAWKHAMETRMRHSDDEARQKYRDAIEPGSFETLFCGPVLADLLDLKRA
;
A
#
# COMPACT_ATOMS: atom_id res chain seq x y z
N MET A 1 -1.06 10.55 13.31
CA MET A 1 -1.17 9.73 12.10
C MET A 1 0.04 9.94 11.21
N PHE A 2 0.53 8.89 10.60
CA PHE A 2 1.68 8.90 9.73
C PHE A 2 1.24 8.44 8.34
N ALA A 3 1.62 9.15 7.30
CA ALA A 3 1.21 8.84 5.92
C ALA A 3 2.41 8.37 5.11
N VAL A 4 2.16 7.41 4.21
CA VAL A 4 3.20 6.88 3.32
C VAL A 4 2.62 6.78 1.92
N ILE A 5 3.39 7.15 0.91
CA ILE A 5 2.98 7.04 -0.48
C ILE A 5 3.94 6.10 -1.18
N TYR A 6 3.35 5.06 -1.81
CA TYR A 6 4.09 4.05 -2.57
C TYR A 6 3.76 4.12 -4.04
N ARG A 7 4.69 3.66 -4.87
CA ARG A 7 4.48 3.53 -6.31
C ARG A 7 4.95 2.17 -6.79
N TRP A 8 4.21 1.61 -7.75
CA TRP A 8 4.56 0.38 -8.46
C TRP A 8 4.36 0.56 -9.95
N ARG A 9 5.08 -0.22 -10.74
CA ARG A 9 4.76 -0.41 -12.14
C ARG A 9 4.18 -1.81 -12.29
N VAL A 10 2.94 -1.88 -12.73
CA VAL A 10 2.19 -3.14 -12.84
C VAL A 10 2.32 -3.68 -14.26
N ILE A 11 2.54 -4.98 -14.38
CA ILE A 11 2.69 -5.66 -15.67
C ILE A 11 1.37 -5.56 -16.43
N ALA A 12 1.45 -5.15 -17.71
CA ALA A 12 0.26 -5.03 -18.57
C ALA A 12 -0.52 -6.34 -18.61
N GLY A 13 -1.83 -6.26 -18.40
CA GLY A 13 -2.71 -7.42 -18.34
C GLY A 13 -2.85 -8.05 -16.96
N ARG A 14 -2.08 -7.60 -15.97
CA ARG A 14 -2.13 -8.13 -14.60
C ARG A 14 -2.67 -7.15 -13.58
N GLU A 15 -3.34 -6.10 -14.04
CA GLU A 15 -3.87 -5.06 -13.16
C GLU A 15 -4.89 -5.61 -12.17
N ALA A 16 -5.81 -6.46 -12.63
CA ALA A 16 -6.81 -7.06 -11.76
C ALA A 16 -6.18 -7.99 -10.72
N GLN A 17 -5.16 -8.74 -11.12
CA GLN A 17 -4.41 -9.60 -10.21
C GLN A 17 -3.70 -8.78 -9.14
N PHE A 18 -3.07 -7.68 -9.55
CA PHE A 18 -2.40 -6.77 -8.63
C PHE A 18 -3.39 -6.22 -7.61
N GLU A 19 -4.54 -5.72 -8.07
CA GLU A 19 -5.54 -5.15 -7.18
C GLU A 19 -6.04 -6.18 -6.18
N ALA A 20 -6.33 -7.41 -6.63
CA ALA A 20 -6.79 -8.48 -5.74
C ALA A 20 -5.76 -8.79 -4.65
N GLY A 21 -4.50 -8.95 -5.03
CA GLY A 21 -3.43 -9.20 -4.07
C GLY A 21 -3.20 -8.02 -3.13
N TRP A 22 -3.25 -6.81 -3.65
CA TRP A 22 -3.10 -5.60 -2.86
C TRP A 22 -4.23 -5.44 -1.83
N ARG A 23 -5.49 -5.70 -2.24
CA ARG A 23 -6.64 -5.61 -1.32
C ARG A 23 -6.50 -6.60 -0.17
N ALA A 24 -6.32 -7.87 -0.49
CA ALA A 24 -6.19 -8.91 0.53
C ALA A 24 -4.96 -8.66 1.43
N GLY A 25 -3.85 -8.26 0.82
CA GLY A 25 -2.63 -7.95 1.55
C GLY A 25 -2.79 -6.77 2.50
N THR A 26 -3.45 -5.70 2.04
CA THR A 26 -3.68 -4.51 2.87
C THR A 26 -4.53 -4.84 4.09
N GLU A 27 -5.56 -5.68 3.93
CA GLU A 27 -6.38 -6.13 5.06
C GLU A 27 -5.55 -6.90 6.08
N ARG A 28 -4.67 -7.79 5.60
CA ARG A 28 -3.80 -8.56 6.49
C ARG A 28 -2.75 -7.68 7.17
N ILE A 29 -2.19 -6.72 6.46
CA ILE A 29 -1.24 -5.77 7.03
C ILE A 29 -1.89 -4.97 8.16
N ALA A 30 -3.13 -4.51 7.95
CA ALA A 30 -3.87 -3.82 9.01
C ALA A 30 -4.05 -4.71 10.24
N ALA A 31 -4.44 -5.96 10.02
CA ALA A 31 -4.68 -6.91 11.12
C ALA A 31 -3.41 -7.32 11.86
N GLU A 32 -2.30 -7.52 11.13
CA GLU A 32 -1.08 -8.10 11.70
C GLU A 32 -0.04 -7.06 12.10
N PHE A 33 -0.03 -5.89 11.45
CA PHE A 33 0.98 -4.86 11.71
C PHE A 33 0.40 -3.54 12.20
N GLY A 34 -0.92 -3.44 12.27
CA GLY A 34 -1.57 -2.26 12.83
C GLY A 34 -1.69 -1.08 11.88
N GLY A 35 -1.56 -1.29 10.58
CA GLY A 35 -1.81 -0.23 9.59
C GLY A 35 -3.27 0.21 9.64
N TRP A 36 -3.53 1.46 9.28
CA TRP A 36 -4.87 2.05 9.28
C TRP A 36 -5.53 2.05 7.92
N GLY A 37 -4.95 1.35 6.95
CA GLY A 37 -5.53 1.23 5.63
C GLY A 37 -4.82 2.06 4.59
N SER A 38 -5.31 1.93 3.36
CA SER A 38 -4.66 2.54 2.21
C SER A 38 -5.67 2.75 1.10
N ARG A 39 -5.35 3.66 0.18
CA ARG A 39 -6.10 3.85 -1.06
C ARG A 39 -5.19 3.57 -2.23
N LEU A 40 -5.69 2.79 -3.18
CA LEU A 40 -4.97 2.50 -4.40
C LEU A 40 -5.47 3.38 -5.53
N HIS A 41 -4.54 3.96 -6.27
CA HIS A 41 -4.82 4.83 -7.41
C HIS A 41 -4.17 4.24 -8.64
N LYS A 42 -4.88 4.27 -9.76
CA LYS A 42 -4.36 3.87 -11.06
C LYS A 42 -3.92 5.13 -11.80
N GLY A 43 -2.65 5.20 -12.13
CA GLY A 43 -2.10 6.26 -12.97
C GLY A 43 -2.02 5.83 -14.43
N GLU A 44 -1.26 6.57 -15.22
CA GLU A 44 -1.04 6.28 -16.62
C GLU A 44 0.13 5.32 -16.81
N GLY A 45 0.13 4.58 -17.92
CA GLY A 45 1.28 3.78 -18.34
C GLY A 45 1.66 2.66 -17.39
N GLY A 46 0.70 2.07 -16.69
CA GLY A 46 0.99 0.96 -15.77
C GLY A 46 1.46 1.39 -14.39
N VAL A 47 1.49 2.69 -14.11
CA VAL A 47 1.88 3.19 -12.79
C VAL A 47 0.69 3.13 -11.84
N PHE A 48 0.89 2.55 -10.67
CA PHE A 48 -0.08 2.53 -9.59
C PHE A 48 0.54 3.20 -8.35
N VAL A 49 -0.27 3.96 -7.62
CA VAL A 49 0.17 4.69 -6.42
C VAL A 49 -0.79 4.39 -5.29
N ALA A 50 -0.26 4.13 -4.11
CA ALA A 50 -1.08 3.94 -2.92
C ALA A 50 -0.73 5.00 -1.86
N TYR A 51 -1.78 5.52 -1.22
CA TYR A 51 -1.65 6.36 -0.03
C TYR A 51 -2.05 5.51 1.16
N ALA A 52 -1.13 5.33 2.10
CA ALA A 52 -1.32 4.50 3.28
C ALA A 52 -1.26 5.33 4.55
N GLN A 53 -2.06 4.93 5.54
CA GLN A 53 -2.08 5.56 6.86
C GLN A 53 -1.61 4.59 7.93
N TRP A 54 -0.86 5.11 8.90
CA TRP A 54 -0.35 4.36 10.03
C TRP A 54 -0.57 5.16 11.32
N PRO A 55 -0.69 4.48 12.48
CA PRO A 55 -0.80 5.19 13.76
C PRO A 55 0.34 6.18 13.98
N ASP A 56 1.56 5.72 13.72
CA ASP A 56 2.78 6.51 13.88
C ASP A 56 3.91 5.94 13.04
N GLU A 57 5.03 6.62 13.02
CA GLU A 57 6.20 6.19 12.27
C GLU A 57 6.76 4.87 12.77
N ALA A 58 6.73 4.64 14.08
CA ALA A 58 7.29 3.43 14.66
C ALA A 58 6.57 2.17 14.18
N ALA A 59 5.23 2.22 14.08
CA ALA A 59 4.45 1.10 13.57
C ALA A 59 4.80 0.80 12.11
N TRP A 60 4.93 1.85 11.30
CA TRP A 60 5.32 1.69 9.90
C TRP A 60 6.73 1.12 9.76
N LYS A 61 7.70 1.65 10.50
CA LYS A 61 9.08 1.15 10.46
C LYS A 61 9.16 -0.31 10.85
N HIS A 62 8.42 -0.71 11.89
CA HIS A 62 8.37 -2.10 12.31
C HIS A 62 7.85 -3.01 11.17
N ALA A 63 6.78 -2.59 10.52
CA ALA A 63 6.24 -3.35 9.38
C ALA A 63 7.25 -3.43 8.22
N MET A 64 7.96 -2.34 7.93
CA MET A 64 8.96 -2.32 6.88
C MET A 64 10.16 -3.20 7.19
N GLU A 65 10.57 -3.29 8.44
CA GLU A 65 11.67 -4.19 8.86
C GLU A 65 11.34 -5.65 8.56
N THR A 66 10.09 -6.03 8.68
CA THR A 66 9.62 -7.38 8.34
C THR A 66 9.19 -7.49 6.87
N ARG A 67 9.39 -6.43 6.08
CA ARG A 67 8.97 -6.32 4.67
C ARG A 67 7.47 -6.55 4.51
N MET A 68 6.69 -6.15 5.51
CA MET A 68 5.23 -6.34 5.56
C MET A 68 4.80 -7.77 5.22
N ARG A 69 5.57 -8.74 5.67
CA ARG A 69 5.33 -10.15 5.36
C ARG A 69 4.18 -10.67 6.22
N HIS A 70 2.96 -10.41 5.74
CA HIS A 70 1.74 -10.92 6.38
C HIS A 70 1.51 -12.40 6.06
N SER A 71 0.50 -12.99 6.69
CA SER A 71 0.28 -14.44 6.66
C SER A 71 -0.43 -14.97 5.39
N ASP A 72 -0.97 -14.09 4.56
CA ASP A 72 -1.67 -14.53 3.34
C ASP A 72 -0.67 -14.71 2.19
N ASP A 73 -0.09 -15.91 2.09
CA ASP A 73 0.91 -16.22 1.09
C ASP A 73 0.38 -16.09 -0.33
N GLU A 74 -0.88 -16.45 -0.55
CA GLU A 74 -1.50 -16.35 -1.88
C GLU A 74 -1.60 -14.89 -2.31
N ALA A 75 -2.05 -14.02 -1.42
CA ALA A 75 -2.14 -12.59 -1.71
C ALA A 75 -0.77 -11.99 -2.01
N ARG A 76 0.25 -12.36 -1.23
CA ARG A 76 1.61 -11.88 -1.48
C ARG A 76 2.13 -12.33 -2.84
N GLN A 77 1.82 -13.57 -3.23
CA GLN A 77 2.25 -14.11 -4.51
C GLN A 77 1.55 -13.40 -5.67
N LYS A 78 0.24 -13.19 -5.58
CA LYS A 78 -0.51 -12.45 -6.59
C LYS A 78 0.04 -11.05 -6.79
N TYR A 79 0.29 -10.36 -5.69
CA TYR A 79 0.86 -9.02 -5.70
C TYR A 79 2.24 -9.02 -6.38
N ARG A 80 3.12 -9.90 -5.93
CA ARG A 80 4.50 -9.96 -6.42
C ARG A 80 4.58 -10.27 -7.90
N ASP A 81 3.77 -11.24 -8.36
CA ASP A 81 3.81 -11.68 -9.75
C ASP A 81 3.23 -10.65 -10.72
N ALA A 82 2.50 -9.68 -10.22
CA ALA A 82 1.86 -8.66 -11.06
C ALA A 82 2.68 -7.39 -11.23
N ILE A 83 3.78 -7.22 -10.50
CA ILE A 83 4.60 -6.00 -10.57
C ILE A 83 5.90 -6.26 -11.32
N GLU A 84 6.38 -5.23 -12.00
CA GLU A 84 7.71 -5.28 -12.61
C GLU A 84 8.76 -5.33 -11.49
N PRO A 85 9.73 -6.26 -11.56
CA PRO A 85 10.77 -6.36 -10.53
C PRO A 85 11.49 -5.04 -10.32
N GLY A 86 11.67 -4.69 -9.05
CA GLY A 86 12.36 -3.46 -8.67
C GLY A 86 11.58 -2.17 -8.86
N SER A 87 10.29 -2.26 -9.24
CA SER A 87 9.49 -1.06 -9.49
C SER A 87 8.87 -0.45 -8.24
N PHE A 88 8.84 -1.19 -7.12
CA PHE A 88 8.30 -0.66 -5.87
C PHE A 88 9.17 0.46 -5.33
N GLU A 89 8.54 1.56 -4.95
CA GLU A 89 9.25 2.73 -4.45
C GLU A 89 8.41 3.46 -3.41
N THR A 90 9.03 3.88 -2.32
CA THR A 90 8.41 4.77 -1.36
C THR A 90 8.69 6.20 -1.82
N LEU A 91 7.66 6.90 -2.28
CA LEU A 91 7.79 8.26 -2.78
C LEU A 91 7.86 9.28 -1.66
N PHE A 92 7.16 9.04 -0.57
CA PHE A 92 7.06 9.98 0.54
C PHE A 92 6.64 9.26 1.80
N CYS A 93 7.12 9.72 2.94
CA CYS A 93 6.56 9.36 4.24
C CYS A 93 6.70 10.54 5.19
N GLY A 94 5.73 10.71 6.08
CA GLY A 94 5.76 11.79 7.04
C GLY A 94 4.52 11.86 7.90
N PRO A 95 4.57 12.60 9.01
CA PRO A 95 3.40 12.80 9.85
C PRO A 95 2.34 13.64 9.14
N VAL A 96 1.08 13.32 9.38
CA VAL A 96 -0.03 14.12 8.89
C VAL A 96 -0.18 15.33 9.79
N LEU A 97 -0.11 16.50 9.18
CA LEU A 97 -0.16 17.76 9.93
C LEU A 97 -1.58 18.29 10.06
N ALA A 98 -2.38 18.15 9.01
CA ALA A 98 -3.78 18.56 9.00
C ALA A 98 -4.55 17.62 8.08
N ASP A 99 -5.74 17.20 8.50
CA ASP A 99 -6.56 16.25 7.74
C ASP A 99 -7.95 16.85 7.52
N LEU A 100 -8.23 17.20 6.27
CA LEU A 100 -9.51 17.80 5.88
C LEU A 100 -10.24 16.97 4.84
N LEU A 101 -9.97 15.64 4.81
CA LEU A 101 -10.50 14.77 3.76
C LEU A 101 -12.02 14.71 3.70
N ASP A 102 -12.71 14.66 4.84
CA ASP A 102 -14.16 14.49 4.85
C ASP A 102 -14.91 15.79 5.10
N LEU A 103 -14.27 16.92 4.86
CA LEU A 103 -14.78 18.24 5.22
C LEU A 103 -16.16 18.55 4.64
N LYS A 104 -16.42 18.13 3.40
CA LYS A 104 -17.65 18.43 2.67
C LYS A 104 -18.42 17.21 2.22
N ARG A 105 -18.16 16.07 2.83
CA ARG A 105 -18.85 14.86 2.45
C ARG A 105 -20.28 14.89 3.00
N ALA A 106 -21.20 15.16 2.12
CA ALA A 106 -22.62 15.25 2.47
C ALA A 106 -23.36 14.04 1.93
#